data_01350d89f29ce9e9cd50c81e23252fb0
#
_entry.id   01350d89f29ce9e9cd50c81e23252fb0
#
_cell.length_a   1.000
_cell.length_b   1.000
_cell.length_c   1.000
_cell.angle_alpha   90.00
_cell.angle_beta   90.00
_cell.angle_gamma   90.00
#
_symmetry.space_group_name_H-M   'P 1'
#
loop_
_entity.id
_entity.type
_entity.pdbx_description
1 polymer ?
#
loop_
_entity_poly.entity_id
_entity_poly.type
_entity_poly.pdbx_seq_one_letter_code
_entity_poly.pdbx_strand_id
1 'polypeptide(L)'
;MAHELTWAPAARLDLKEIFGYIAEDDPIAGKKFIRSLFSAVERLSVFPESGRIVPEFKDVTTREIIHRPCRVVYRIKAGQNQVEIARVWHAARGIPQL
;
A
#
# COMPACT_ATOMS: atom_id res chain seq x y z
N MET A 1 -2.86 -3.85 -20.52
CA MET A 1 -1.93 -2.72 -20.44
C MET A 1 -1.70 -2.37 -18.97
N ALA A 2 -0.47 -2.12 -18.59
CA ALA A 2 -0.17 -1.81 -17.20
C ALA A 2 -0.68 -0.43 -16.78
N HIS A 3 -1.16 -0.34 -15.55
CA HIS A 3 -1.54 0.94 -14.95
C HIS A 3 -0.29 1.63 -14.38
N GLU A 4 -0.26 2.94 -14.43
CA GLU A 4 0.80 3.70 -13.77
C GLU A 4 0.61 3.63 -12.25
N LEU A 5 1.68 3.30 -11.53
CA LEU A 5 1.67 3.32 -10.07
C LEU A 5 2.11 4.70 -9.57
N THR A 6 1.31 5.28 -8.69
CA THR A 6 1.67 6.53 -8.01
C THR A 6 1.51 6.33 -6.51
N TRP A 7 2.21 7.14 -5.74
CA TRP A 7 2.20 7.09 -4.28
C TRP A 7 1.71 8.42 -3.74
N ALA A 8 0.62 8.39 -2.99
CA ALA A 8 0.16 9.59 -2.30
C ALA A 8 1.18 10.05 -1.27
N PRO A 9 1.27 11.35 -0.98
CA PRO A 9 2.20 11.87 0.03
C PRO A 9 2.06 11.17 1.39
N ALA A 10 0.83 10.89 1.82
CA ALA A 10 0.60 10.19 3.08
C ALA A 10 1.19 8.78 3.07
N ALA A 11 1.10 8.07 1.93
CA ALA A 11 1.68 6.73 1.81
C ALA A 11 3.21 6.77 1.88
N ARG A 12 3.83 7.79 1.30
CA ARG A 12 5.28 7.98 1.36
C ARG A 12 5.74 8.22 2.79
N LEU A 13 5.00 9.03 3.54
CA LEU A 13 5.28 9.25 4.96
C LEU A 13 5.12 7.97 5.77
N ASP A 14 4.08 7.19 5.47
CA ASP A 14 3.87 5.89 6.12
C ASP A 14 5.09 4.98 5.92
N LEU A 15 5.59 4.89 4.69
CA LEU A 15 6.77 4.07 4.39
C LEU A 15 7.99 4.51 5.19
N LYS A 16 8.22 5.81 5.26
CA LYS A 16 9.35 6.37 5.98
C LYS A 16 9.27 6.04 7.47
N GLU A 17 8.10 6.17 8.06
CA GLU A 17 7.88 5.85 9.47
C GLU A 17 8.06 4.36 9.76
N ILE A 18 7.50 3.50 8.91
CA ILE A 18 7.62 2.05 9.07
C ILE A 18 9.06 1.62 8.94
N PHE A 19 9.77 2.12 7.92
CA PHE A 19 11.19 1.81 7.74
C PHE A 19 11.99 2.25 8.96
N GLY A 20 11.80 3.48 9.42
CA GLY A 20 12.51 4.01 10.58
C GLY A 20 12.28 3.20 11.84
N TYR A 21 11.05 2.76 12.06
CA TYR A 21 10.67 1.94 13.20
C TYR A 21 11.40 0.58 13.18
N ILE A 22 11.39 -0.10 12.05
CA ILE A 22 12.04 -1.42 11.93
C ILE A 22 13.55 -1.27 11.95
N ALA A 23 14.08 -0.27 11.25
CA ALA A 23 15.52 -0.07 11.11
C ALA A 23 16.19 0.37 12.42
N GLU A 24 15.44 0.90 13.38
CA GLU A 24 15.93 1.25 14.69
C GLU A 24 16.55 0.04 15.39
N ASP A 25 15.89 -1.11 15.28
CA ASP A 25 16.40 -2.36 15.86
C ASP A 25 17.26 -3.16 14.88
N ASP A 26 16.87 -3.17 13.59
CA ASP A 26 17.50 -3.98 12.56
C ASP A 26 17.39 -3.32 11.20
N PRO A 27 18.42 -2.57 10.76
CA PRO A 27 18.40 -1.90 9.46
C PRO A 27 18.25 -2.85 8.27
N ILE A 28 18.80 -4.06 8.38
CA ILE A 28 18.69 -5.06 7.30
C ILE A 28 17.25 -5.53 7.16
N ALA A 29 16.59 -5.81 8.29
CA ALA A 29 15.18 -6.18 8.30
C ALA A 29 14.31 -5.06 7.74
N GLY A 30 14.62 -3.81 8.06
CA GLY A 30 13.92 -2.66 7.51
C GLY A 30 13.98 -2.61 6.00
N LYS A 31 15.17 -2.80 5.43
CA LYS A 31 15.34 -2.83 3.97
C LYS A 31 14.61 -3.99 3.31
N LYS A 32 14.67 -5.18 3.92
CA LYS A 32 13.96 -6.36 3.41
C LYS A 32 12.46 -6.15 3.39
N PHE A 33 11.92 -5.57 4.45
CA PHE A 33 10.49 -5.29 4.54
C PHE A 33 10.04 -4.37 3.42
N ILE A 34 10.74 -3.25 3.21
CA ILE A 34 10.41 -2.28 2.17
C ILE A 34 10.49 -2.90 0.79
N ARG A 35 11.52 -3.70 0.50
CA ARG A 35 11.66 -4.39 -0.79
C ARG A 35 10.50 -5.34 -1.04
N SER A 36 10.13 -6.14 -0.05
CA SER A 36 9.02 -7.08 -0.22
C SER A 36 7.70 -6.36 -0.42
N LEU A 37 7.52 -5.23 0.26
CA LEU A 37 6.32 -4.41 0.10
C LEU A 37 6.25 -3.82 -1.31
N PHE A 38 7.34 -3.27 -1.84
CA PHE A 38 7.39 -2.77 -3.21
C PHE A 38 7.09 -3.86 -4.23
N SER A 39 7.64 -5.06 -4.04
CA SER A 39 7.37 -6.19 -4.93
C SER A 39 5.88 -6.55 -4.95
N ALA A 40 5.24 -6.54 -3.79
CA ALA A 40 3.81 -6.81 -3.69
C ALA A 40 2.99 -5.74 -4.40
N VAL A 41 3.39 -4.47 -4.25
CA VAL A 41 2.69 -3.32 -4.84
C VAL A 41 2.84 -3.30 -6.37
N GLU A 42 4.01 -3.65 -6.90
CA GLU A 42 4.25 -3.65 -8.34
C GLU A 42 3.25 -4.48 -9.12
N ARG A 43 2.77 -5.57 -8.55
CA ARG A 43 1.76 -6.43 -9.20
C ARG A 43 0.45 -5.71 -9.43
N LEU A 44 0.17 -4.66 -8.67
CA LEU A 44 -1.07 -3.90 -8.82
C LEU A 44 -1.12 -3.11 -10.13
N SER A 45 0.02 -2.84 -10.76
CA SER A 45 0.04 -2.16 -12.05
C SER A 45 -0.54 -3.04 -13.17
N VAL A 46 -0.40 -4.36 -13.03
CA VAL A 46 -0.92 -5.34 -14.00
C VAL A 46 -2.27 -5.89 -13.55
N PHE A 47 -2.44 -6.12 -12.26
CA PHE A 47 -3.64 -6.70 -11.67
C PHE A 47 -4.24 -5.77 -10.63
N PRO A 48 -4.80 -4.62 -11.03
CA PRO A 48 -5.29 -3.63 -10.05
C PRO A 48 -6.43 -4.15 -9.19
N GLU A 49 -7.19 -5.12 -9.66
CA GLU A 49 -8.31 -5.69 -8.90
C GLU A 49 -7.91 -6.91 -8.06
N SER A 50 -6.61 -7.22 -7.96
CA SER A 50 -6.14 -8.37 -7.18
C SER A 50 -6.29 -8.17 -5.66
N GLY A 51 -6.32 -6.93 -5.19
CA GLY A 51 -6.63 -6.65 -3.79
C GLY A 51 -8.12 -6.72 -3.51
N ARG A 52 -8.48 -6.92 -2.24
CA ARG A 52 -9.89 -6.94 -1.85
C ARG A 52 -10.43 -5.51 -1.71
N ILE A 53 -11.74 -5.37 -1.86
CA ILE A 53 -12.39 -4.11 -1.53
C ILE A 53 -12.22 -3.88 -0.02
N VAL A 54 -11.81 -2.65 0.37
CA VAL A 54 -11.65 -2.33 1.79
C VAL A 54 -13.01 -2.46 2.47
N PRO A 55 -13.16 -3.38 3.45
CA PRO A 55 -14.48 -3.67 4.01
C PRO A 55 -15.17 -2.45 4.64
N GLU A 56 -14.39 -1.57 5.25
CA GLU A 56 -14.93 -0.40 5.92
C GLU A 56 -15.51 0.64 4.97
N PHE A 57 -15.00 0.70 3.73
CA PHE A 57 -15.41 1.75 2.78
C PHE A 57 -16.44 1.29 1.76
N LYS A 58 -16.47 -0.01 1.45
CA LYS A 58 -17.41 -0.59 0.49
C LYS A 58 -17.40 0.10 -0.87
N ASP A 59 -16.26 0.57 -1.29
CA ASP A 59 -16.05 1.25 -2.57
C ASP A 59 -15.20 0.33 -3.46
N VAL A 60 -15.75 -0.06 -4.61
CA VAL A 60 -15.08 -1.00 -5.52
C VAL A 60 -13.75 -0.48 -6.07
N THR A 61 -13.53 0.83 -6.05
CA THR A 61 -12.30 1.45 -6.53
C THR A 61 -11.25 1.61 -5.42
N THR A 62 -11.63 1.41 -4.16
CA THR A 62 -10.71 1.49 -3.01
C THR A 62 -10.47 0.10 -2.49
N ARG A 63 -9.26 -0.39 -2.70
CA ARG A 63 -8.89 -1.76 -2.39
C ARG A 63 -7.66 -1.82 -1.51
N GLU A 64 -7.35 -3.00 -1.03
CA GLU A 64 -6.15 -3.21 -0.22
C GLU A 64 -5.55 -4.58 -0.49
N ILE A 65 -4.25 -4.66 -0.30
CA ILE A 65 -3.54 -5.92 -0.14
C ILE A 65 -2.98 -5.97 1.27
N ILE A 66 -2.92 -7.17 1.83
CA ILE A 66 -2.35 -7.35 3.16
C ILE A 66 -0.87 -7.70 3.01
N HIS A 67 -0.03 -6.89 3.61
CA HIS A 67 1.40 -7.14 3.69
C HIS A 67 1.79 -7.00 5.16
N ARG A 68 1.68 -8.09 5.90
CA ARG A 68 1.75 -8.08 7.37
C ARG A 68 2.97 -7.34 7.88
N PRO A 69 2.81 -6.49 8.89
CA PRO A 69 1.57 -6.22 9.64
C PRO A 69 0.71 -5.08 9.05
N CYS A 70 0.92 -4.74 7.80
CA CYS A 70 0.30 -3.57 7.19
C CYS A 70 -0.82 -3.91 6.21
N ARG A 71 -1.73 -2.96 6.07
CA ARG A 71 -2.75 -2.92 5.02
C ARG A 71 -2.28 -1.88 4.01
N VAL A 72 -2.05 -2.28 2.77
CA VAL A 72 -1.67 -1.35 1.70
C VAL A 72 -2.94 -0.97 0.96
N VAL A 73 -3.43 0.24 1.24
CA VAL A 73 -4.68 0.74 0.68
C VAL A 73 -4.39 1.53 -0.58
N TYR A 74 -5.11 1.22 -1.65
CA TYR A 74 -4.90 1.88 -2.93
C TYR A 74 -6.22 2.20 -3.62
N ARG A 75 -6.18 3.15 -4.56
CA ARG A 75 -7.32 3.55 -5.39
C ARG A 75 -7.05 3.21 -6.84
N ILE A 76 -8.05 2.62 -7.48
CA ILE A 76 -8.02 2.36 -8.93
C ILE A 76 -8.63 3.57 -9.63
N LYS A 77 -7.82 4.24 -10.44
CA LYS A 77 -8.26 5.40 -11.22
C LYS A 77 -8.35 5.01 -12.68
N ALA A 78 -9.41 4.24 -13.03
CA ALA A 78 -9.55 3.63 -14.33
C ALA A 78 -9.53 4.65 -15.48
N GLY A 79 -10.19 5.80 -15.29
CA GLY A 79 -10.21 6.85 -16.30
C GLY A 79 -8.84 7.47 -16.59
N GLN A 80 -7.87 7.29 -15.69
CA GLN A 80 -6.51 7.79 -15.83
C GLN A 80 -5.49 6.67 -16.03
N ASN A 81 -5.96 5.43 -16.09
CA ASN A 81 -5.11 4.23 -16.18
C ASN A 81 -4.04 4.22 -15.08
N GLN A 82 -4.46 4.52 -13.85
CA GLN A 82 -3.59 4.71 -12.70
C GLN A 82 -4.03 3.89 -11.50
N VAL A 83 -3.05 3.46 -10.71
CA VAL A 83 -3.26 2.93 -9.36
C VAL A 83 -2.49 3.82 -8.41
N GLU A 84 -3.19 4.47 -7.49
CA GLU A 84 -2.59 5.33 -6.48
C GLU A 84 -2.52 4.59 -5.15
N ILE A 85 -1.32 4.42 -4.62
CA ILE A 85 -1.14 3.88 -3.26
C ILE A 85 -1.47 5.01 -2.29
N ALA A 86 -2.58 4.85 -1.56
CA ALA A 86 -3.12 5.89 -0.70
C ALA A 86 -2.52 5.87 0.69
N ARG A 87 -2.40 4.69 1.29
CA ARG A 87 -1.83 4.51 2.63
C ARG A 87 -1.13 3.17 2.75
N VAL A 88 -0.08 3.15 3.58
CA VAL A 88 0.49 1.91 4.10
C VAL A 88 0.17 1.93 5.60
N TRP A 89 -0.89 1.24 5.98
CA TRP A 89 -1.55 1.39 7.27
C TRP A 89 -1.27 0.18 8.15
N HIS A 90 -0.73 0.41 9.35
CA HIS A 90 -0.53 -0.68 10.30
C HIS A 90 -1.90 -1.19 10.76
N ALA A 91 -2.14 -2.51 10.64
CA ALA A 91 -3.46 -3.08 10.92
C ALA A 91 -3.93 -2.85 12.36
N ALA A 92 -3.00 -2.74 13.30
CA ALA A 92 -3.32 -2.48 14.72
C ALA A 92 -3.93 -1.08 14.95
N ARG A 93 -3.81 -0.16 13.99
CA ARG A 93 -4.37 1.20 14.11
C ARG A 93 -5.87 1.26 13.81
N GLY A 94 -6.49 0.13 13.45
CA GLY A 94 -7.92 0.07 13.16
C GLY A 94 -8.24 0.49 11.73
N ILE A 95 -9.27 1.35 11.57
CA ILE A 95 -9.77 1.73 10.25
C ILE A 95 -8.80 2.71 9.58
N PRO A 96 -8.35 2.43 8.33
CA PRO A 96 -7.47 3.34 7.60
C PRO A 96 -8.11 4.71 7.37
N GLN A 97 -7.30 5.74 7.48
CA GLN A 97 -7.72 7.12 7.22
C GLN A 97 -7.12 7.56 5.87
N LEU A 98 -7.97 7.95 4.96
CA LEU A 98 -7.54 8.38 3.62
C LEU A 98 -7.52 9.89 3.42
#